data_78948afb85e28ac150ad1f422ce8fb8a
#
_entry.id   78948afb85e28ac150ad1f422ce8fb8a
#
_cell.length_a   1.000
_cell.length_b   1.000
_cell.length_c   1.000
_cell.angle_alpha   90.00
_cell.angle_beta   90.00
_cell.angle_gamma   90.00
#
_symmetry.space_group_name_H-M   'P 1'
#
loop_
_entity.id
_entity.type
_entity.pdbx_description
1 polymer ?
#
loop_
_entity_poly.entity_id
_entity_poly.type
_entity_poly.pdbx_seq_one_letter_code
_entity_poly.pdbx_strand_id
1 'polypeptide(L)'
;MLSLCREDQIVKQVVSGASGDIGDLGYLIPAVQFGFSGISGRIHSAEFSISNEENAYFNTLKIVTAAVEEILTHPELQVKNPDFAEKKNFYMKEWLRRPSEEKNME
;
A
#
# COMPACT_ATOMS: atom_id res chain seq x y z
N MET A 1 -15.14 -5.41 4.83
CA MET A 1 -14.23 -4.50 5.55
C MET A 1 -14.97 -3.38 6.27
N LEU A 2 -15.88 -2.68 5.61
CA LEU A 2 -16.68 -1.61 6.23
C LEU A 2 -17.54 -2.07 7.41
N SER A 3 -17.91 -3.36 7.47
CA SER A 3 -18.65 -3.92 8.59
C SER A 3 -17.85 -4.01 9.89
N LEU A 4 -16.51 -3.89 9.82
CA LEU A 4 -15.65 -3.96 11.00
C LEU A 4 -15.41 -2.60 11.65
N CYS A 5 -15.73 -1.52 10.94
CA CYS A 5 -15.56 -0.16 11.40
C CYS A 5 -16.81 0.64 11.12
N ARG A 6 -17.13 1.58 12.00
CA ARG A 6 -18.16 2.55 11.69
C ARG A 6 -17.62 3.51 10.62
N GLU A 7 -18.49 4.05 9.79
CA GLU A 7 -18.09 4.94 8.71
C GLU A 7 -17.36 6.19 9.24
N ASP A 8 -17.75 6.70 10.39
CA ASP A 8 -17.13 7.85 11.03
C ASP A 8 -15.70 7.57 11.53
N GLN A 9 -15.32 6.29 11.64
CA GLN A 9 -13.97 5.87 12.02
C GLN A 9 -13.03 5.75 10.83
N ILE A 10 -13.54 5.89 9.62
CA ILE A 10 -12.77 5.75 8.40
C ILE A 10 -12.39 7.13 7.89
N VAL A 11 -11.10 7.43 7.88
CA VAL A 11 -10.58 8.67 7.31
C VAL A 11 -10.41 8.46 5.81
N LYS A 12 -11.16 9.22 5.03
CA LYS A 12 -11.07 9.20 3.56
C LYS A 12 -10.22 10.40 3.12
N GLN A 13 -9.57 10.29 1.99
CA GLN A 13 -8.83 11.39 1.39
C GLN A 13 -7.69 11.92 2.26
N VAL A 14 -6.84 11.02 2.74
CA VAL A 14 -5.61 11.41 3.44
C VAL A 14 -4.54 11.73 2.41
N VAL A 15 -3.95 12.91 2.54
CA VAL A 15 -2.78 13.30 1.74
C VAL A 15 -1.56 13.13 2.63
N SER A 16 -0.62 12.32 2.15
CA SER A 16 0.63 12.06 2.88
C SER A 16 1.81 12.56 2.07
N GLY A 17 2.76 13.20 2.75
CA GLY A 17 4.04 13.57 2.15
C GLY A 17 5.06 12.44 2.15
N ALA A 18 4.71 11.30 2.72
CA ALA A 18 5.60 10.15 2.76
C ALA A 18 5.74 9.51 1.37
N SER A 19 6.91 8.96 1.10
CA SER A 19 7.18 8.23 -0.14
C SER A 19 7.40 6.75 0.15
N GLY A 20 7.17 5.92 -0.87
CA GLY A 20 7.33 4.48 -0.76
C GLY A 20 7.27 3.83 -2.12
N ASP A 21 7.35 2.51 -2.12
CA ASP A 21 7.45 1.72 -3.35
C ASP A 21 6.09 1.32 -3.95
N ILE A 22 5.00 1.66 -3.28
CA ILE A 22 3.65 1.27 -3.73
C ILE A 22 3.30 1.85 -5.11
N GLY A 23 3.87 3.00 -5.46
CA GLY A 23 3.65 3.61 -6.77
C GLY A 23 4.17 2.74 -7.91
N ASP A 24 5.32 2.13 -7.74
CA ASP A 24 5.90 1.20 -8.73
C ASP A 24 5.05 -0.06 -8.87
N LEU A 25 4.61 -0.63 -7.75
CA LEU A 25 3.73 -1.80 -7.76
C LEU A 25 2.39 -1.48 -8.40
N GLY A 26 1.80 -0.33 -8.06
CA GLY A 26 0.51 0.09 -8.60
C GLY A 26 0.53 0.36 -10.11
N TYR A 27 1.69 0.69 -10.66
CA TYR A 27 1.85 0.80 -12.09
C TYR A 27 1.72 -0.56 -12.80
N LEU A 28 2.28 -1.60 -12.19
CA LEU A 28 2.34 -2.94 -12.77
C LEU A 28 1.10 -3.78 -12.48
N ILE A 29 0.59 -3.71 -11.26
CA ILE A 29 -0.53 -4.53 -10.80
C ILE A 29 -1.53 -3.68 -10.02
N PRO A 30 -2.80 -4.10 -9.96
CA PRO A 30 -3.77 -3.44 -9.08
C PRO A 30 -3.29 -3.50 -7.64
N ALA A 31 -3.28 -2.36 -6.96
CA ALA A 31 -2.82 -2.26 -5.58
C ALA A 31 -3.73 -1.33 -4.80
N VAL A 32 -3.86 -1.60 -3.51
CA VAL A 32 -4.58 -0.74 -2.59
C VAL A 32 -3.72 -0.53 -1.35
N GLN A 33 -3.74 0.69 -0.86
CA GLN A 33 -3.04 1.04 0.37
C GLN A 33 -4.02 1.66 1.35
N PHE A 34 -3.92 1.28 2.59
CA PHE A 34 -4.72 1.87 3.66
C PHE A 34 -3.88 2.00 4.91
N GLY A 35 -4.24 2.97 5.74
CA GLY A 35 -3.58 3.18 7.01
C GLY A 35 -4.31 2.49 8.15
N PHE A 36 -3.66 2.46 9.29
CA PHE A 36 -4.23 1.94 10.52
C PHE A 36 -3.90 2.90 11.67
N SER A 37 -4.53 2.70 12.79
CA SER A 37 -4.36 3.53 13.98
C SER A 37 -3.68 2.77 15.11
N GLY A 38 -3.44 3.44 16.23
CA GLY A 38 -2.81 2.84 17.39
C GLY A 38 -1.35 3.19 17.54
N ILE A 39 -0.86 4.10 16.71
CA ILE A 39 0.52 4.57 16.75
C ILE A 39 0.51 6.07 17.00
N SER A 40 1.45 6.54 17.79
CA SER A 40 1.62 7.95 18.10
C SER A 40 3.11 8.35 18.02
N GLY A 41 3.34 9.65 18.02
CA GLY A 41 4.68 10.21 17.91
C GLY A 41 5.04 10.60 16.49
N ARG A 42 6.14 11.35 16.38
CA ARG A 42 6.63 11.78 15.07
C ARG A 42 7.27 10.61 14.32
N ILE A 43 6.97 10.48 13.05
CA ILE A 43 7.62 9.51 12.17
C ILE A 43 9.13 9.77 12.14
N HIS A 44 9.93 8.72 12.18
CA HIS A 44 11.38 8.77 12.21
C HIS A 44 11.95 9.40 13.46
N SER A 45 11.28 9.24 14.59
CA SER A 45 11.76 9.71 15.88
C SER A 45 11.72 8.59 16.92
N ALA A 46 12.47 8.77 18.01
CA ALA A 46 12.45 7.82 19.12
C ALA A 46 11.10 7.77 19.85
N GLU A 47 10.27 8.77 19.64
CA GLU A 47 8.94 8.87 20.25
C GLU A 47 7.87 8.08 19.49
N PHE A 48 8.18 7.63 18.26
CA PHE A 48 7.27 6.83 17.46
C PHE A 48 7.06 5.48 18.10
N SER A 49 5.86 5.25 18.59
CA SER A 49 5.56 4.06 19.38
C SER A 49 4.10 3.65 19.27
N ILE A 50 3.81 2.44 19.73
CA ILE A 50 2.45 1.94 19.78
C ILE A 50 1.77 2.53 21.01
N SER A 51 0.68 3.27 20.78
CA SER A 51 -0.12 3.90 21.84
C SER A 51 -1.40 3.12 22.15
N ASN A 52 -1.85 2.29 21.23
CA ASN A 52 -3.03 1.45 21.43
C ASN A 52 -2.81 0.11 20.71
N GLU A 53 -2.44 -0.90 21.48
CA GLU A 53 -2.11 -2.22 20.93
C GLU A 53 -3.30 -2.88 20.24
N GLU A 54 -4.50 -2.69 20.77
CA GLU A 54 -5.70 -3.26 20.15
C GLU A 54 -5.90 -2.73 18.72
N ASN A 55 -5.78 -1.42 18.55
CA ASN A 55 -5.91 -0.82 17.21
C ASN A 55 -4.74 -1.18 16.30
N ALA A 56 -3.51 -1.16 16.82
CA ALA A 56 -2.32 -1.41 16.01
C ALA A 56 -2.20 -2.87 15.57
N TYR A 57 -2.56 -3.81 16.43
CA TYR A 57 -2.40 -5.23 16.16
C TYR A 57 -3.71 -5.92 15.78
N PHE A 58 -4.66 -5.94 16.69
CA PHE A 58 -5.87 -6.76 16.53
C PHE A 58 -6.81 -6.21 15.47
N ASN A 59 -7.09 -4.92 15.50
CA ASN A 59 -8.00 -4.33 14.52
C ASN A 59 -7.37 -4.31 13.14
N THR A 60 -6.08 -4.04 13.03
CA THR A 60 -5.35 -4.11 11.76
C THR A 60 -5.39 -5.53 11.19
N LEU A 61 -5.12 -6.53 12.03
CA LEU A 61 -5.20 -7.94 11.61
C LEU A 61 -6.59 -8.30 11.09
N LYS A 62 -7.64 -7.90 11.80
CA LYS A 62 -9.02 -8.14 11.38
C LYS A 62 -9.32 -7.51 10.03
N ILE A 63 -8.90 -6.26 9.84
CA ILE A 63 -9.15 -5.53 8.59
C ILE A 63 -8.41 -6.20 7.42
N VAL A 64 -7.14 -6.52 7.58
CA VAL A 64 -6.35 -7.18 6.53
C VAL A 64 -6.92 -8.55 6.19
N THR A 65 -7.25 -9.34 7.20
CA THR A 65 -7.84 -10.68 7.01
C THR A 65 -9.16 -10.59 6.28
N ALA A 66 -10.04 -9.67 6.69
CA ALA A 66 -11.33 -9.48 6.04
C ALA A 66 -11.18 -9.01 4.59
N ALA A 67 -10.22 -8.12 4.31
CA ALA A 67 -9.98 -7.64 2.95
C ALA A 67 -9.50 -8.76 2.03
N VAL A 68 -8.56 -9.57 2.49
CA VAL A 68 -8.06 -10.72 1.72
C VAL A 68 -9.15 -11.74 1.49
N GLU A 69 -9.92 -12.08 2.51
CA GLU A 69 -11.03 -13.02 2.42
C GLU A 69 -12.09 -12.53 1.42
N GLU A 70 -12.43 -11.25 1.47
CA GLU A 70 -13.38 -10.62 0.56
C GLU A 70 -12.91 -10.76 -0.90
N ILE A 71 -11.65 -10.45 -1.19
CA ILE A 71 -11.09 -10.55 -2.53
C ILE A 71 -11.08 -12.00 -3.02
N LEU A 72 -10.76 -12.95 -2.15
CA LEU A 72 -10.70 -14.36 -2.55
C LEU A 72 -12.07 -14.98 -2.78
N THR A 73 -13.09 -14.52 -2.04
CA THR A 73 -14.44 -15.07 -2.16
C THR A 73 -15.31 -14.36 -3.20
N HIS A 74 -14.89 -13.19 -3.66
CA HIS A 74 -15.62 -12.37 -4.63
C HIS A 74 -14.74 -12.10 -5.86
N PRO A 75 -14.74 -13.01 -6.86
CA PRO A 75 -13.89 -12.85 -8.03
C PRO A 75 -14.10 -11.54 -8.80
N GLU A 76 -15.29 -10.95 -8.70
CA GLU A 76 -15.62 -9.67 -9.32
C GLU A 76 -14.81 -8.50 -8.76
N LEU A 77 -14.24 -8.64 -7.57
CA LEU A 77 -13.35 -7.63 -6.98
C LEU A 77 -11.91 -7.74 -7.47
N GLN A 78 -11.59 -8.85 -8.14
CA GLN A 78 -10.25 -9.07 -8.68
C GLN A 78 -10.11 -8.33 -9.99
N VAL A 79 -9.32 -7.26 -9.97
CA VAL A 79 -9.09 -6.43 -11.15
C VAL A 79 -8.05 -7.10 -12.04
N LYS A 80 -8.40 -7.31 -13.31
CA LYS A 80 -7.45 -7.82 -14.31
C LYS A 80 -6.60 -6.66 -14.83
N ASN A 81 -5.35 -6.93 -15.08
CA ASN A 81 -4.45 -5.97 -15.70
C ASN A 81 -4.04 -6.48 -17.08
N PRO A 82 -4.82 -6.19 -18.14
CA PRO A 82 -4.53 -6.70 -19.49
C PRO A 82 -3.23 -6.13 -20.06
N ASP A 83 -2.80 -4.99 -19.58
CA ASP A 83 -1.60 -4.30 -20.06
C ASP A 83 -0.34 -4.68 -19.29
N PHE A 84 -0.41 -5.71 -18.44
CA PHE A 84 0.68 -6.06 -17.54
C PHE A 84 2.00 -6.32 -18.29
N ALA A 85 1.96 -7.13 -19.35
CA ALA A 85 3.17 -7.48 -20.09
C ALA A 85 3.82 -6.24 -20.73
N GLU A 86 3.02 -5.36 -21.30
CA GLU A 86 3.48 -4.14 -21.93
C GLU A 86 4.08 -3.18 -20.92
N LYS A 87 3.38 -2.96 -19.81
CA LYS A 87 3.84 -2.10 -18.72
C LYS A 87 5.11 -2.64 -18.07
N LYS A 88 5.18 -3.95 -17.89
CA LYS A 88 6.37 -4.61 -17.35
C LYS A 88 7.58 -4.39 -18.25
N ASN A 89 7.41 -4.56 -19.55
CA ASN A 89 8.49 -4.34 -20.51
C ASN A 89 8.98 -2.90 -20.49
N PHE A 90 8.05 -1.95 -20.47
CA PHE A 90 8.39 -0.53 -20.39
C PHE A 90 9.13 -0.21 -19.09
N TYR A 91 8.63 -0.69 -17.97
CA TYR A 91 9.25 -0.47 -16.66
C TYR A 91 10.66 -1.05 -16.60
N MET A 92 10.85 -2.26 -17.10
CA MET A 92 12.17 -2.92 -17.10
C MET A 92 13.18 -2.17 -17.98
N LYS A 93 12.76 -1.65 -19.12
CA LYS A 93 13.64 -0.83 -19.97
C LYS A 93 14.10 0.42 -19.25
N GLU A 94 13.20 1.14 -18.62
CA GLU A 94 13.53 2.35 -17.89
C GLU A 94 14.45 2.05 -16.68
N TRP A 95 14.14 0.97 -15.98
CA TRP A 95 14.93 0.57 -14.82
C TRP A 95 16.35 0.13 -15.21
N LEU A 96 16.47 -0.66 -16.27
CA LEU A 96 17.75 -1.15 -16.75
C LEU A 96 18.62 -0.02 -17.35
N ARG A 97 17.99 1.01 -17.88
CA ARG A 97 18.71 2.16 -18.42
C ARG A 97 19.41 2.98 -17.34
N ARG A 98 18.75 3.19 -16.20
CA ARG A 98 19.25 4.02 -15.11
C ARG A 98 20.63 3.63 -14.58
N PRO A 99 20.94 2.36 -14.28
CA PRO A 99 22.26 1.99 -13.81
C PRO A 99 23.37 2.30 -14.80
N SER A 100 23.08 2.17 -16.09
CA SER A 100 24.05 2.51 -17.14
C SER A 100 24.32 4.00 -17.21
N GLU A 101 23.31 4.81 -17.05
CA GLU A 101 23.44 6.27 -17.00
C GLU A 101 24.23 6.71 -15.78
N GLU A 102 23.98 6.13 -14.63
CA GLU A 102 24.73 6.40 -13.40
C GLU A 102 26.21 6.07 -13.57
N LYS A 103 26.53 4.93 -14.17
CA LYS A 103 27.91 4.55 -14.46
C LYS A 103 28.61 5.53 -15.39
N ASN A 104 27.89 6.07 -16.36
CA ASN A 104 28.46 7.03 -17.32
C ASN A 104 28.67 8.41 -16.69
N MET A 105 28.00 8.70 -15.57
CA MET A 105 28.16 9.97 -14.87
C MET A 105 29.31 9.97 -13.87
N GLU A 106 29.79 8.81 -13.49
CA GLU A 106 30.96 8.66 -12.64
C GLU A 106 32.27 8.76 -13.46
#